data_378d60446432ab5f8327ab283703c026
#
_entry.id   378d60446432ab5f8327ab283703c026
#
_cell.length_a   1.000
_cell.length_b   1.000
_cell.length_c   1.000
_cell.angle_alpha   90.00
_cell.angle_beta   90.00
_cell.angle_gamma   90.00
#
_symmetry.space_group_name_H-M   'P 1'
#
loop_
_entity.id
_entity.type
_entity.pdbx_description
1 polymer ?
#
loop_
_entity_poly.entity_id
_entity_poly.type
_entity_poly.pdbx_seq_one_letter_code
_entity_poly.pdbx_strand_id
1 'polypeptide(L)'
;MAKKQIDGDGLDIPNRIKALPVKRTGPIVAAVVVALLAAMLLQGLITNPRFEWNVVWKYLFNENVLEGIKYTLLLTVISMVIAIILAVILAVMRKSINPVLRGVSWFYIWFFRGTPVYTQLVFWGLFAVLVPRIGVGIPFTSIEFWSIDSQSVITAFNAAWLGLALNEAAYLAEIVRAGLEAVDPGQTEAAKALGMKRSMIMRRVVLPQAMRIIIPPTGNEFIGMLKTTSLVNAVPFTLELQFATTAIATRLYKPIPLLIVACIWYLVITSILMVLQSRLEKHFGKGFDARPAGARGKQPPLPGKTEGEPKDDIAKQNEATFAGMTA
;
A
#
# COMPACT_ATOMS: atom_id res chain seq x y z
N MET A 1 41.70 47.98 -12.55
CA MET A 1 42.64 47.03 -13.14
C MET A 1 42.34 45.67 -12.55
N ALA A 2 41.72 44.78 -13.31
CA ALA A 2 41.40 43.41 -12.84
C ALA A 2 42.67 42.57 -12.89
N LYS A 3 43.07 41.97 -11.78
CA LYS A 3 44.20 41.06 -11.68
C LYS A 3 43.93 39.82 -12.52
N LYS A 4 44.71 39.64 -13.61
CA LYS A 4 44.72 38.46 -14.44
C LYS A 4 45.30 37.28 -13.63
N GLN A 5 44.53 36.26 -13.35
CA GLN A 5 45.02 35.08 -12.65
C GLN A 5 45.47 34.08 -13.73
N ILE A 6 46.77 33.85 -13.81
CA ILE A 6 47.39 32.94 -14.76
C ILE A 6 47.65 31.62 -14.01
N ASP A 7 47.24 30.50 -14.58
CA ASP A 7 47.57 29.16 -14.03
C ASP A 7 49.02 28.78 -14.31
N GLY A 8 49.55 27.80 -13.55
CA GLY A 8 50.98 27.38 -13.67
C GLY A 8 51.44 26.97 -15.07
N ASP A 9 50.51 26.73 -16.00
CA ASP A 9 50.80 26.35 -17.39
C ASP A 9 50.60 27.49 -18.40
N GLY A 10 50.46 28.76 -17.94
CA GLY A 10 50.39 29.94 -18.82
C GLY A 10 49.06 30.11 -19.59
N LEU A 11 48.07 29.28 -19.34
CA LEU A 11 46.77 29.33 -20.02
C LEU A 11 45.84 30.35 -19.34
N ASP A 12 45.20 31.22 -20.14
CA ASP A 12 44.19 32.19 -19.69
C ASP A 12 42.98 31.41 -19.19
N ILE A 13 42.75 31.40 -17.86
CA ILE A 13 41.55 30.80 -17.31
C ILE A 13 40.34 31.66 -17.73
N PRO A 14 39.41 31.13 -18.54
CA PRO A 14 38.24 31.90 -18.93
C PRO A 14 37.47 32.32 -17.67
N ASN A 15 37.15 33.61 -17.59
CA ASN A 15 36.36 34.19 -16.49
C ASN A 15 35.22 33.22 -16.09
N ARG A 16 35.30 32.64 -14.90
CA ARG A 16 34.21 31.77 -14.39
C ARG A 16 32.93 32.56 -14.49
N ILE A 17 32.03 32.13 -15.37
CA ILE A 17 30.69 32.68 -15.49
C ILE A 17 30.04 32.51 -14.11
N LYS A 18 29.94 33.61 -13.35
CA LYS A 18 29.15 33.62 -12.13
C LYS A 18 27.70 33.39 -12.50
N ALA A 19 27.19 32.18 -12.26
CA ALA A 19 25.78 31.91 -12.38
C ALA A 19 25.01 32.80 -11.42
N LEU A 20 24.37 33.82 -11.92
CA LEU A 20 23.47 34.67 -11.12
C LEU A 20 22.18 33.87 -10.89
N PRO A 21 21.70 33.74 -9.64
CA PRO A 21 20.43 33.10 -9.39
C PRO A 21 19.30 33.85 -10.08
N VAL A 22 18.68 33.22 -11.06
CA VAL A 22 17.51 33.78 -11.73
C VAL A 22 16.39 33.84 -10.69
N LYS A 23 15.84 35.04 -10.46
CA LYS A 23 14.66 35.24 -9.61
C LYS A 23 13.51 34.46 -10.23
N ARG A 24 13.21 33.29 -9.70
CA ARG A 24 12.07 32.47 -10.12
C ARG A 24 10.79 33.04 -9.51
N THR A 25 10.14 33.95 -10.18
CA THR A 25 8.85 34.56 -9.76
C THR A 25 7.71 33.55 -9.83
N GLY A 26 7.76 32.58 -10.77
CA GLY A 26 6.73 31.57 -10.94
C GLY A 26 6.37 30.77 -9.69
N PRO A 27 7.33 30.17 -8.96
CA PRO A 27 7.04 29.47 -7.70
C PRO A 27 6.41 30.36 -6.61
N ILE A 28 6.78 31.65 -6.56
CA ILE A 28 6.21 32.59 -5.59
C ILE A 28 4.75 32.89 -5.94
N VAL A 29 4.45 33.15 -7.21
CA VAL A 29 3.07 33.38 -7.68
C VAL A 29 2.23 32.14 -7.43
N ALA A 30 2.74 30.94 -7.75
CA ALA A 30 2.05 29.68 -7.47
C ALA A 30 1.77 29.48 -5.97
N ALA A 31 2.75 29.78 -5.10
CA ALA A 31 2.58 29.71 -3.65
C ALA A 31 1.50 30.67 -3.14
N VAL A 32 1.47 31.91 -3.65
CA VAL A 32 0.43 32.90 -3.30
C VAL A 32 -0.96 32.43 -3.75
N VAL A 33 -1.08 31.92 -4.97
CA VAL A 33 -2.36 31.40 -5.48
C VAL A 33 -2.85 30.23 -4.61
N VAL A 34 -1.98 29.28 -4.30
CA VAL A 34 -2.31 28.13 -3.42
C VAL A 34 -2.70 28.63 -2.02
N ALA A 35 -2.00 29.60 -1.46
CA ALA A 35 -2.33 30.16 -0.14
C ALA A 35 -3.69 30.87 -0.14
N LEU A 36 -4.01 31.61 -1.21
CA LEU A 36 -5.32 32.27 -1.35
C LEU A 36 -6.46 31.23 -1.46
N LEU A 37 -6.28 30.20 -2.28
CA LEU A 37 -7.26 29.11 -2.42
C LEU A 37 -7.45 28.37 -1.08
N ALA A 38 -6.37 28.09 -0.37
CA ALA A 38 -6.43 27.47 0.97
C ALA A 38 -7.16 28.38 1.98
N ALA A 39 -6.90 29.69 1.97
CA ALA A 39 -7.58 30.64 2.83
C ALA A 39 -9.09 30.71 2.53
N MET A 40 -9.48 30.71 1.23
CA MET A 40 -10.89 30.66 0.83
C MET A 40 -11.59 29.39 1.29
N LEU A 41 -10.93 28.23 1.15
CA LEU A 41 -11.45 26.94 1.65
C LEU A 41 -11.60 26.95 3.17
N LEU A 42 -10.60 27.42 3.90
CA LEU A 42 -10.65 27.55 5.36
C LEU A 42 -11.76 28.49 5.81
N GLN A 43 -11.91 29.63 5.15
CA GLN A 43 -13.01 30.56 5.43
C GLN A 43 -14.35 29.84 5.24
N GLY A 44 -14.55 29.12 4.10
CA GLY A 44 -15.78 28.38 3.86
C GLY A 44 -16.06 27.29 4.90
N LEU A 45 -15.02 26.58 5.36
CA LEU A 45 -15.14 25.58 6.43
C LEU A 45 -15.54 26.19 7.77
N ILE A 46 -15.02 27.36 8.12
CA ILE A 46 -15.27 28.00 9.42
C ILE A 46 -16.61 28.73 9.43
N THR A 47 -16.94 29.45 8.35
CA THR A 47 -18.08 30.38 8.33
C THR A 47 -19.40 29.75 7.85
N ASN A 48 -19.36 28.61 7.17
CA ASN A 48 -20.56 27.96 6.66
C ASN A 48 -21.34 27.31 7.82
N PRO A 49 -22.56 27.77 8.15
CA PRO A 49 -23.35 27.28 9.28
C PRO A 49 -23.78 25.81 9.11
N ARG A 50 -23.74 25.25 7.90
CA ARG A 50 -24.11 23.84 7.64
C ARG A 50 -23.15 22.83 8.24
N PHE A 51 -21.91 23.25 8.61
CA PHE A 51 -20.96 22.38 9.29
C PHE A 51 -21.33 22.10 10.74
N GLU A 52 -22.11 23.01 11.37
CA GLU A 52 -22.58 22.88 12.76
C GLU A 52 -21.48 22.40 13.72
N TRP A 53 -20.34 23.12 13.79
CA TRP A 53 -19.18 22.73 14.59
C TRP A 53 -19.48 22.47 16.06
N ASN A 54 -20.49 23.12 16.62
CA ASN A 54 -21.00 22.84 17.96
C ASN A 54 -21.50 21.40 18.12
N VAL A 55 -22.12 20.81 17.08
CA VAL A 55 -22.57 19.42 17.06
C VAL A 55 -21.35 18.50 16.92
N VAL A 56 -20.39 18.85 16.07
CA VAL A 56 -19.13 18.08 15.92
C VAL A 56 -18.46 17.92 17.28
N TRP A 57 -18.21 19.02 17.99
CA TRP A 57 -17.54 18.99 19.31
C TRP A 57 -18.35 18.21 20.35
N LYS A 58 -19.66 18.34 20.35
CA LYS A 58 -20.56 17.63 21.27
C LYS A 58 -20.49 16.12 21.11
N TYR A 59 -20.37 15.63 19.87
CA TYR A 59 -20.40 14.19 19.57
C TYR A 59 -19.01 13.58 19.36
N LEU A 60 -17.95 14.35 19.30
CA LEU A 60 -16.59 13.86 19.07
C LEU A 60 -16.15 12.81 20.12
N PHE A 61 -16.56 13.02 21.38
CA PHE A 61 -16.25 12.12 22.49
C PHE A 61 -17.52 11.41 23.02
N ASN A 62 -18.54 11.28 22.18
CA ASN A 62 -19.73 10.52 22.56
C ASN A 62 -19.39 9.05 22.78
N GLU A 63 -20.01 8.42 23.78
CA GLU A 63 -19.73 7.03 24.17
C GLU A 63 -19.86 6.04 23.00
N ASN A 64 -20.95 6.14 22.21
CA ASN A 64 -21.15 5.27 21.04
C ASN A 64 -20.06 5.46 19.97
N VAL A 65 -19.54 6.68 19.81
CA VAL A 65 -18.44 6.98 18.87
C VAL A 65 -17.15 6.35 19.37
N LEU A 66 -16.84 6.49 20.65
CA LEU A 66 -15.64 5.89 21.27
C LEU A 66 -15.71 4.35 21.25
N GLU A 67 -16.88 3.78 21.50
CA GLU A 67 -17.11 2.35 21.34
C GLU A 67 -16.92 1.93 19.87
N GLY A 68 -17.41 2.74 18.93
CA GLY A 68 -17.20 2.52 17.49
C GLY A 68 -15.71 2.45 17.11
N ILE A 69 -14.88 3.33 17.67
CA ILE A 69 -13.41 3.31 17.49
C ILE A 69 -12.82 1.97 17.97
N LYS A 70 -13.24 1.52 19.15
CA LYS A 70 -12.79 0.24 19.72
C LYS A 70 -13.06 -0.92 18.76
N TYR A 71 -14.27 -1.01 18.22
CA TYR A 71 -14.64 -2.07 17.27
C TYR A 71 -13.95 -1.94 15.91
N THR A 72 -13.78 -0.73 15.41
CA THR A 72 -12.97 -0.45 14.22
C THR A 72 -11.54 -0.99 14.35
N LEU A 73 -10.88 -0.70 15.48
CA LEU A 73 -9.54 -1.21 15.79
C LEU A 73 -9.53 -2.74 15.95
N LEU A 74 -10.50 -3.29 16.65
CA LEU A 74 -10.63 -4.73 16.87
C LEU A 74 -10.82 -5.49 15.55
N LEU A 75 -11.73 -5.02 14.69
CA LEU A 75 -11.94 -5.57 13.35
C LEU A 75 -10.66 -5.50 12.51
N THR A 76 -9.97 -4.35 12.53
CA THR A 76 -8.70 -4.17 11.80
C THR A 76 -7.67 -5.21 12.23
N VAL A 77 -7.43 -5.35 13.53
CA VAL A 77 -6.42 -6.27 14.05
C VAL A 77 -6.77 -7.72 13.77
N ILE A 78 -8.01 -8.14 14.06
CA ILE A 78 -8.44 -9.53 13.84
C ILE A 78 -8.36 -9.87 12.35
N SER A 79 -8.92 -9.03 11.49
CA SER A 79 -8.91 -9.27 10.03
C SER A 79 -7.49 -9.34 9.49
N MET A 80 -6.59 -8.45 9.90
CA MET A 80 -5.21 -8.45 9.44
C MET A 80 -4.42 -9.68 9.93
N VAL A 81 -4.59 -10.09 11.18
CA VAL A 81 -3.90 -11.29 11.70
C VAL A 81 -4.32 -12.53 10.91
N ILE A 82 -5.63 -12.71 10.69
CA ILE A 82 -6.14 -13.85 9.93
C ILE A 82 -5.72 -13.76 8.46
N ALA A 83 -5.78 -12.57 7.87
CA ALA A 83 -5.36 -12.32 6.50
C ALA A 83 -3.87 -12.65 6.28
N ILE A 84 -2.98 -12.27 7.21
CA ILE A 84 -1.55 -12.60 7.14
C ILE A 84 -1.34 -14.11 7.18
N ILE A 85 -2.01 -14.83 8.08
CA ILE A 85 -1.90 -16.29 8.19
C ILE A 85 -2.35 -16.95 6.88
N LEU A 86 -3.52 -16.57 6.37
CA LEU A 86 -4.05 -17.10 5.10
C LEU A 86 -3.16 -16.72 3.92
N ALA A 87 -2.63 -15.51 3.88
CA ALA A 87 -1.74 -15.03 2.82
C ALA A 87 -0.46 -15.87 2.72
N VAL A 88 0.16 -16.21 3.86
CA VAL A 88 1.33 -17.07 3.87
C VAL A 88 0.98 -18.47 3.34
N ILE A 89 -0.15 -19.04 3.77
CA ILE A 89 -0.62 -20.35 3.27
C ILE A 89 -0.83 -20.28 1.76
N LEU A 90 -1.55 -19.28 1.26
CA LEU A 90 -1.82 -19.09 -0.16
C LEU A 90 -0.53 -18.89 -0.98
N ALA A 91 0.41 -18.11 -0.48
CA ALA A 91 1.71 -17.88 -1.14
C ALA A 91 2.54 -19.19 -1.22
N VAL A 92 2.51 -20.02 -0.17
CA VAL A 92 3.17 -21.33 -0.17
C VAL A 92 2.47 -22.29 -1.15
N MET A 93 1.13 -22.35 -1.14
CA MET A 93 0.34 -23.16 -2.07
C MET A 93 0.61 -22.74 -3.53
N ARG A 94 0.75 -21.43 -3.79
CA ARG A 94 1.02 -20.88 -5.13
C ARG A 94 2.36 -21.34 -5.70
N LYS A 95 3.36 -21.58 -4.85
CA LYS A 95 4.71 -22.09 -5.21
C LYS A 95 4.82 -23.60 -5.14
N SER A 96 3.73 -24.30 -4.83
CA SER A 96 3.71 -25.76 -4.73
C SER A 96 3.93 -26.43 -6.09
N ILE A 97 4.64 -27.57 -6.08
CA ILE A 97 4.78 -28.47 -7.24
C ILE A 97 3.42 -29.11 -7.55
N ASN A 98 2.58 -29.32 -6.54
CA ASN A 98 1.24 -29.91 -6.72
C ASN A 98 0.33 -28.93 -7.50
N PRO A 99 -0.15 -29.32 -8.71
CA PRO A 99 -0.97 -28.47 -9.56
C PRO A 99 -2.33 -28.13 -8.92
N VAL A 100 -2.88 -29.00 -8.07
CA VAL A 100 -4.15 -28.77 -7.38
C VAL A 100 -4.00 -27.62 -6.38
N LEU A 101 -2.99 -27.65 -5.51
CA LEU A 101 -2.73 -26.58 -4.54
C LEU A 101 -2.47 -25.24 -5.23
N ARG A 102 -1.69 -25.28 -6.31
CA ARG A 102 -1.41 -24.07 -7.12
C ARG A 102 -2.69 -23.52 -7.78
N GLY A 103 -3.54 -24.41 -8.29
CA GLY A 103 -4.82 -24.04 -8.91
C GLY A 103 -5.80 -23.43 -7.89
N VAL A 104 -5.94 -24.04 -6.72
CA VAL A 104 -6.80 -23.54 -5.63
C VAL A 104 -6.34 -22.14 -5.17
N SER A 105 -5.03 -21.97 -4.93
CA SER A 105 -4.50 -20.66 -4.54
C SER A 105 -4.70 -19.62 -5.66
N TRP A 106 -4.50 -20.01 -6.92
CA TRP A 106 -4.73 -19.11 -8.06
C TRP A 106 -6.19 -18.66 -8.12
N PHE A 107 -7.14 -19.62 -8.03
CA PHE A 107 -8.57 -19.34 -8.07
C PHE A 107 -9.00 -18.42 -6.92
N TYR A 108 -8.52 -18.71 -5.69
CA TYR A 108 -8.80 -17.87 -4.53
C TYR A 108 -8.36 -16.41 -4.75
N ILE A 109 -7.09 -16.22 -5.13
CA ILE A 109 -6.53 -14.88 -5.34
C ILE A 109 -7.27 -14.16 -6.47
N TRP A 110 -7.54 -14.85 -7.57
CA TRP A 110 -8.30 -14.30 -8.69
C TRP A 110 -9.70 -13.86 -8.27
N PHE A 111 -10.42 -14.72 -7.55
CA PHE A 111 -11.79 -14.46 -7.12
C PHE A 111 -11.88 -13.25 -6.15
N PHE A 112 -11.10 -13.29 -5.06
CA PHE A 112 -11.18 -12.26 -4.03
C PHE A 112 -10.61 -10.92 -4.48
N ARG A 113 -9.63 -10.87 -5.38
CA ARG A 113 -9.14 -9.62 -5.97
C ARG A 113 -9.97 -9.14 -7.16
N GLY A 114 -10.70 -10.02 -7.81
CA GLY A 114 -11.55 -9.70 -8.95
C GLY A 114 -12.95 -9.22 -8.56
N THR A 115 -13.36 -9.35 -7.29
CA THR A 115 -14.68 -8.93 -6.81
C THR A 115 -14.58 -7.80 -5.77
N PRO A 116 -15.54 -6.84 -5.76
CA PRO A 116 -15.51 -5.75 -4.79
C PRO A 116 -15.69 -6.25 -3.35
N VAL A 117 -14.87 -5.74 -2.43
CA VAL A 117 -14.95 -6.10 -1.00
C VAL A 117 -16.34 -5.83 -0.40
N TYR A 118 -17.00 -4.74 -0.82
CA TYR A 118 -18.36 -4.42 -0.39
C TYR A 118 -19.35 -5.56 -0.72
N THR A 119 -19.30 -6.07 -1.96
CA THR A 119 -20.15 -7.20 -2.40
C THR A 119 -19.87 -8.47 -1.60
N GLN A 120 -18.60 -8.72 -1.29
CA GLN A 120 -18.20 -9.86 -0.43
C GLN A 120 -18.75 -9.70 0.99
N LEU A 121 -18.68 -8.50 1.56
CA LEU A 121 -19.26 -8.22 2.88
C LEU A 121 -20.77 -8.43 2.91
N VAL A 122 -21.51 -7.98 1.89
CA VAL A 122 -22.95 -8.25 1.75
C VAL A 122 -23.24 -9.75 1.71
N PHE A 123 -22.45 -10.50 0.93
CA PHE A 123 -22.57 -11.96 0.85
C PHE A 123 -22.38 -12.62 2.23
N TRP A 124 -21.30 -12.27 2.95
CA TRP A 124 -21.05 -12.83 4.28
C TRP A 124 -22.11 -12.42 5.31
N GLY A 125 -22.63 -11.19 5.21
CA GLY A 125 -23.73 -10.70 6.04
C GLY A 125 -25.03 -11.46 5.82
N LEU A 126 -25.27 -11.93 4.60
CA LEU A 126 -26.45 -12.72 4.23
C LEU A 126 -26.20 -14.23 4.25
N PHE A 127 -24.98 -14.67 4.58
CA PHE A 127 -24.60 -16.07 4.48
C PHE A 127 -25.53 -17.02 5.25
N ALA A 128 -25.89 -16.67 6.48
CA ALA A 128 -26.76 -17.48 7.31
C ALA A 128 -28.20 -17.61 6.74
N VAL A 129 -28.63 -16.62 5.93
CA VAL A 129 -29.93 -16.70 5.21
C VAL A 129 -29.82 -17.64 4.03
N LEU A 130 -28.70 -17.61 3.30
CA LEU A 130 -28.44 -18.47 2.13
C LEU A 130 -28.18 -19.93 2.54
N VAL A 131 -27.43 -20.13 3.62
CA VAL A 131 -27.03 -21.43 4.15
C VAL A 131 -27.44 -21.50 5.63
N PRO A 132 -28.68 -21.87 5.96
CA PRO A 132 -29.16 -21.88 7.32
C PRO A 132 -28.40 -22.83 8.26
N ARG A 133 -27.87 -23.93 7.73
CA ARG A 133 -27.09 -24.92 8.49
C ARG A 133 -25.78 -25.25 7.77
N ILE A 134 -24.70 -25.21 8.51
CA ILE A 134 -23.39 -25.70 8.05
C ILE A 134 -23.21 -27.10 8.59
N GLY A 135 -22.95 -28.06 7.71
CA GLY A 135 -22.83 -29.47 8.12
C GLY A 135 -21.93 -30.29 7.22
N VAL A 136 -21.60 -31.46 7.68
CA VAL A 136 -20.86 -32.47 6.95
C VAL A 136 -21.79 -33.69 6.75
N GLY A 137 -21.95 -34.09 5.51
CA GLY A 137 -22.82 -35.20 5.12
C GLY A 137 -22.41 -35.79 3.77
N ILE A 138 -23.20 -36.71 3.26
CA ILE A 138 -22.99 -37.25 1.91
C ILE A 138 -23.66 -36.31 0.91
N PRO A 139 -22.91 -35.69 -0.04
CA PRO A 139 -23.48 -34.79 -1.02
C PRO A 139 -24.65 -35.45 -1.80
N PHE A 140 -25.70 -34.64 -2.03
CA PHE A 140 -26.92 -35.04 -2.74
C PHE A 140 -27.76 -36.12 -2.05
N THR A 141 -27.55 -36.35 -0.73
CA THR A 141 -28.37 -37.26 0.10
C THR A 141 -28.89 -36.54 1.32
N SER A 142 -29.85 -37.13 2.06
CA SER A 142 -30.33 -36.60 3.36
C SER A 142 -29.46 -37.02 4.55
N ILE A 143 -28.32 -37.66 4.32
CA ILE A 143 -27.45 -38.16 5.40
C ILE A 143 -26.52 -37.07 5.85
N GLU A 144 -26.82 -36.49 7.02
CA GLU A 144 -25.96 -35.55 7.75
C GLU A 144 -25.28 -36.26 8.92
N PHE A 145 -23.93 -36.15 9.00
CA PHE A 145 -23.17 -36.68 10.14
C PHE A 145 -23.11 -35.67 11.28
N TRP A 146 -23.08 -34.38 10.94
CA TRP A 146 -23.03 -33.29 11.88
C TRP A 146 -23.49 -32.01 11.20
N SER A 147 -24.23 -31.16 11.91
CA SER A 147 -24.58 -29.82 11.43
C SER A 147 -24.76 -28.85 12.59
N ILE A 148 -24.50 -27.58 12.30
CA ILE A 148 -24.67 -26.46 13.21
C ILE A 148 -25.44 -25.34 12.54
N ASP A 149 -26.21 -24.58 13.30
CA ASP A 149 -26.90 -23.39 12.80
C ASP A 149 -25.88 -22.32 12.37
N SER A 150 -26.00 -21.87 11.13
CA SER A 150 -25.10 -20.87 10.56
C SER A 150 -25.15 -19.55 11.33
N GLN A 151 -26.29 -19.13 11.89
CA GLN A 151 -26.40 -17.91 12.68
C GLN A 151 -25.58 -17.95 13.96
N SER A 152 -25.41 -19.14 14.56
CA SER A 152 -24.60 -19.29 15.76
C SER A 152 -23.10 -19.11 15.51
N VAL A 153 -22.64 -19.39 14.27
CA VAL A 153 -21.22 -19.30 13.85
C VAL A 153 -20.94 -17.99 13.12
N ILE A 154 -21.79 -17.66 12.14
CA ILE A 154 -21.66 -16.45 11.31
C ILE A 154 -22.52 -15.35 11.91
N THR A 155 -22.14 -14.88 13.10
CA THR A 155 -22.73 -13.67 13.68
C THR A 155 -22.37 -12.45 12.83
N ALA A 156 -23.06 -11.32 13.02
CA ALA A 156 -22.74 -10.08 12.30
C ALA A 156 -21.27 -9.66 12.46
N PHE A 157 -20.71 -9.81 13.66
CA PHE A 157 -19.29 -9.53 13.91
C PHE A 157 -18.38 -10.53 13.15
N ASN A 158 -18.73 -11.82 13.16
CA ASN A 158 -17.94 -12.83 12.48
C ASN A 158 -18.01 -12.66 10.96
N ALA A 159 -19.15 -12.33 10.38
CA ALA A 159 -19.29 -12.00 8.98
C ALA A 159 -18.43 -10.80 8.57
N ALA A 160 -18.36 -9.78 9.43
CA ALA A 160 -17.58 -8.58 9.19
C ALA A 160 -16.08 -8.88 9.07
N TRP A 161 -15.46 -9.47 10.12
CA TRP A 161 -14.03 -9.76 10.07
C TRP A 161 -13.68 -10.84 9.04
N LEU A 162 -14.56 -11.82 8.82
CA LEU A 162 -14.35 -12.88 7.83
C LEU A 162 -14.30 -12.30 6.41
N GLY A 163 -15.29 -11.46 6.03
CA GLY A 163 -15.31 -10.82 4.72
C GLY A 163 -14.09 -9.94 4.47
N LEU A 164 -13.68 -9.16 5.47
CA LEU A 164 -12.49 -8.34 5.41
C LEU A 164 -11.21 -9.20 5.29
N ALA A 165 -11.07 -10.21 6.15
CA ALA A 165 -9.87 -11.05 6.20
C ALA A 165 -9.66 -11.88 4.93
N LEU A 166 -10.74 -12.45 4.37
CA LEU A 166 -10.65 -13.25 3.16
C LEU A 166 -10.26 -12.39 1.94
N ASN A 167 -10.81 -11.19 1.83
CA ASN A 167 -10.43 -10.27 0.78
C ASN A 167 -8.96 -9.87 0.91
N GLU A 168 -8.55 -9.42 2.08
CA GLU A 168 -7.20 -8.93 2.37
C GLU A 168 -6.13 -10.01 2.20
N ALA A 169 -6.45 -11.27 2.56
CA ALA A 169 -5.55 -12.41 2.38
C ALA A 169 -5.09 -12.58 0.92
N ALA A 170 -5.95 -12.27 -0.04
CA ALA A 170 -5.61 -12.36 -1.46
C ALA A 170 -4.61 -11.26 -1.88
N TYR A 171 -4.72 -10.05 -1.34
CA TYR A 171 -3.77 -8.96 -1.59
C TYR A 171 -2.42 -9.25 -0.92
N LEU A 172 -2.45 -9.61 0.37
CA LEU A 172 -1.24 -9.96 1.12
C LEU A 172 -0.52 -11.19 0.56
N ALA A 173 -1.24 -12.19 0.01
CA ALA A 173 -0.62 -13.34 -0.63
C ALA A 173 0.26 -12.95 -1.82
N GLU A 174 -0.17 -11.97 -2.62
CA GLU A 174 0.62 -11.44 -3.73
C GLU A 174 1.82 -10.60 -3.23
N ILE A 175 1.66 -9.84 -2.14
CA ILE A 175 2.76 -9.11 -1.50
C ILE A 175 3.83 -10.10 -1.01
N VAL A 176 3.41 -11.16 -0.31
CA VAL A 176 4.33 -12.20 0.17
C VAL A 176 5.03 -12.91 -1.00
N ARG A 177 4.28 -13.26 -2.05
CA ARG A 177 4.84 -13.89 -3.26
C ARG A 177 5.87 -12.99 -3.92
N ALA A 178 5.52 -11.73 -4.17
CA ALA A 178 6.41 -10.75 -4.81
C ALA A 178 7.68 -10.51 -3.98
N GLY A 179 7.55 -10.38 -2.65
CA GLY A 179 8.69 -10.21 -1.76
C GLY A 179 9.65 -11.41 -1.74
N LEU A 180 9.11 -12.64 -1.82
CA LEU A 180 9.93 -13.84 -1.93
C LEU A 180 10.62 -13.97 -3.31
N GLU A 181 9.99 -13.48 -4.37
CA GLU A 181 10.54 -13.51 -5.73
C GLU A 181 11.56 -12.39 -6.00
N ALA A 182 11.51 -11.32 -5.24
CA ALA A 182 12.44 -10.21 -5.35
C ALA A 182 13.83 -10.50 -4.77
N VAL A 183 13.99 -11.60 -4.03
CA VAL A 183 15.31 -12.03 -3.54
C VAL A 183 16.11 -12.61 -4.69
N ASP A 184 17.35 -12.12 -4.88
CA ASP A 184 18.24 -12.54 -5.95
C ASP A 184 18.42 -14.09 -5.95
N PRO A 185 18.13 -14.78 -7.06
CA PRO A 185 18.33 -16.23 -7.20
C PRO A 185 19.75 -16.69 -6.88
N GLY A 186 20.76 -15.86 -7.17
CA GLY A 186 22.16 -16.14 -6.86
C GLY A 186 22.43 -16.35 -5.37
N GLN A 187 21.66 -15.69 -4.47
CA GLN A 187 21.74 -15.95 -3.03
C GLN A 187 21.34 -17.39 -2.69
N THR A 188 20.31 -17.89 -3.36
CA THR A 188 19.85 -19.27 -3.18
C THR A 188 20.84 -20.28 -3.77
N GLU A 189 21.44 -19.98 -4.92
CA GLU A 189 22.44 -20.82 -5.59
C GLU A 189 23.73 -20.90 -4.78
N ALA A 190 24.25 -19.77 -4.30
CA ALA A 190 25.41 -19.73 -3.43
C ALA A 190 25.20 -20.53 -2.14
N ALA A 191 24.03 -20.39 -1.51
CA ALA A 191 23.70 -21.15 -0.31
C ALA A 191 23.60 -22.66 -0.57
N LYS A 192 23.09 -23.07 -1.74
CA LYS A 192 23.09 -24.49 -2.17
C LYS A 192 24.52 -25.02 -2.39
N ALA A 193 25.40 -24.23 -3.02
CA ALA A 193 26.80 -24.58 -3.23
C ALA A 193 27.55 -24.82 -1.90
N LEU A 194 27.16 -24.11 -0.84
CA LEU A 194 27.66 -24.32 0.53
C LEU A 194 26.99 -25.50 1.26
N GLY A 195 26.19 -26.32 0.58
CA GLY A 195 25.54 -27.52 1.15
C GLY A 195 24.35 -27.23 2.09
N MET A 196 23.79 -26.02 2.07
CA MET A 196 22.68 -25.67 2.94
C MET A 196 21.39 -26.39 2.52
N LYS A 197 20.64 -26.95 3.50
CA LYS A 197 19.31 -27.54 3.27
C LYS A 197 18.30 -26.46 2.89
N ARG A 198 17.29 -26.82 2.07
CA ARG A 198 16.25 -25.87 1.58
C ARG A 198 15.57 -25.07 2.70
N SER A 199 15.22 -25.70 3.81
CA SER A 199 14.63 -25.01 4.96
C SER A 199 15.57 -24.00 5.62
N MET A 200 16.88 -24.31 5.65
CA MET A 200 17.92 -23.40 6.17
C MET A 200 18.11 -22.19 5.23
N ILE A 201 18.14 -22.44 3.91
CA ILE A 201 18.21 -21.37 2.90
C ILE A 201 17.00 -20.43 3.05
N MET A 202 15.80 -20.98 3.10
CA MET A 202 14.57 -20.19 3.28
C MET A 202 14.66 -19.34 4.56
N ARG A 203 15.01 -19.93 5.70
CA ARG A 203 14.95 -19.29 7.00
C ARG A 203 16.09 -18.30 7.26
N ARG A 204 17.31 -18.57 6.74
CA ARG A 204 18.51 -17.77 7.06
C ARG A 204 18.92 -16.82 5.93
N VAL A 205 18.52 -17.09 4.70
CA VAL A 205 18.95 -16.30 3.52
C VAL A 205 17.76 -15.58 2.88
N VAL A 206 16.74 -16.31 2.45
CA VAL A 206 15.63 -15.75 1.67
C VAL A 206 14.69 -14.94 2.54
N LEU A 207 14.16 -15.54 3.62
CA LEU A 207 13.12 -14.90 4.44
C LEU A 207 13.57 -13.56 5.06
N PRO A 208 14.78 -13.42 5.65
CA PRO A 208 15.22 -12.14 6.20
C PRO A 208 15.33 -11.03 5.14
N GLN A 209 15.69 -11.37 3.90
CA GLN A 209 15.74 -10.42 2.79
C GLN A 209 14.34 -10.10 2.27
N ALA A 210 13.50 -11.11 2.06
CA ALA A 210 12.11 -10.96 1.63
C ALA A 210 11.29 -10.11 2.59
N MET A 211 11.46 -10.29 3.91
CA MET A 211 10.71 -9.53 4.93
C MET A 211 10.93 -8.01 4.83
N ARG A 212 12.11 -7.57 4.41
CA ARG A 212 12.39 -6.14 4.18
C ARG A 212 11.56 -5.57 3.04
N ILE A 213 11.17 -6.40 2.08
CA ILE A 213 10.34 -6.03 0.93
C ILE A 213 8.85 -6.21 1.25
N ILE A 214 8.49 -7.20 2.07
CA ILE A 214 7.11 -7.54 2.44
C ILE A 214 6.54 -6.56 3.49
N ILE A 215 7.33 -6.17 4.49
CA ILE A 215 6.84 -5.39 5.63
C ILE A 215 6.30 -4.01 5.23
N PRO A 216 6.96 -3.19 4.38
CA PRO A 216 6.45 -1.88 4.01
C PRO A 216 5.05 -1.93 3.35
N PRO A 217 4.80 -2.71 2.29
CA PRO A 217 3.46 -2.79 1.70
C PRO A 217 2.43 -3.42 2.66
N THR A 218 2.82 -4.41 3.49
CA THR A 218 1.91 -4.96 4.51
C THR A 218 1.47 -3.91 5.53
N GLY A 219 2.36 -2.98 5.91
CA GLY A 219 2.00 -1.86 6.78
C GLY A 219 1.01 -0.89 6.10
N ASN A 220 1.16 -0.65 4.80
CA ASN A 220 0.20 0.13 4.01
C ASN A 220 -1.18 -0.54 3.96
N GLU A 221 -1.22 -1.87 3.77
CA GLU A 221 -2.47 -2.62 3.80
C GLU A 221 -3.13 -2.58 5.19
N PHE A 222 -2.34 -2.59 6.27
CA PHE A 222 -2.89 -2.43 7.63
C PHE A 222 -3.63 -1.08 7.80
N ILE A 223 -3.04 0.02 7.31
CA ILE A 223 -3.68 1.34 7.31
C ILE A 223 -4.87 1.37 6.35
N GLY A 224 -4.78 0.67 5.21
CA GLY A 224 -5.88 0.46 4.27
C GLY A 224 -7.05 -0.26 4.93
N MET A 225 -6.79 -1.37 5.60
CA MET A 225 -7.79 -2.17 6.32
C MET A 225 -8.57 -1.35 7.34
N LEU A 226 -7.90 -0.49 8.13
CA LEU A 226 -8.57 0.39 9.08
C LEU A 226 -9.68 1.24 8.41
N LYS A 227 -9.41 1.76 7.22
CA LYS A 227 -10.38 2.55 6.46
C LYS A 227 -11.46 1.67 5.81
N THR A 228 -11.09 0.47 5.38
CA THR A 228 -11.98 -0.50 4.76
C THR A 228 -13.01 -1.04 5.75
N THR A 229 -12.74 -1.00 7.08
CA THR A 229 -13.76 -1.36 8.09
C THR A 229 -15.02 -0.51 7.98
N SER A 230 -14.96 0.72 7.48
CA SER A 230 -16.14 1.57 7.24
C SER A 230 -17.16 0.92 6.29
N LEU A 231 -16.74 0.00 5.42
CA LEU A 231 -17.61 -0.74 4.51
C LEU A 231 -18.39 -1.87 5.22
N VAL A 232 -18.05 -2.19 6.46
CA VAL A 232 -18.77 -3.18 7.29
C VAL A 232 -20.21 -2.75 7.55
N ASN A 233 -20.55 -1.50 7.27
CA ASN A 233 -21.95 -1.04 7.21
C ASN A 233 -22.84 -1.87 6.24
N ALA A 234 -22.23 -2.63 5.32
CA ALA A 234 -22.91 -3.61 4.46
C ALA A 234 -23.38 -4.87 5.20
N VAL A 235 -22.85 -5.14 6.40
CA VAL A 235 -23.19 -6.25 7.28
C VAL A 235 -24.08 -5.69 8.41
N PRO A 236 -25.00 -6.45 8.99
CA PRO A 236 -25.83 -5.96 10.12
C PRO A 236 -25.02 -5.84 11.43
N PHE A 237 -23.81 -5.30 11.36
CA PHE A 237 -22.93 -5.03 12.48
C PHE A 237 -22.94 -3.54 12.81
N THR A 238 -23.52 -3.19 13.96
CA THR A 238 -23.92 -1.82 14.31
C THR A 238 -22.89 -1.06 15.18
N LEU A 239 -21.77 -1.69 15.55
CA LEU A 239 -20.83 -1.14 16.52
C LEU A 239 -19.57 -0.54 15.88
N GLU A 240 -19.44 -0.54 14.54
CA GLU A 240 -18.32 0.07 13.84
C GLU A 240 -18.49 1.60 13.80
N LEU A 241 -17.39 2.35 13.81
CA LEU A 241 -17.36 3.82 13.89
C LEU A 241 -18.23 4.51 12.84
N GLN A 242 -18.15 4.10 11.57
CA GLN A 242 -18.96 4.67 10.49
C GLN A 242 -20.45 4.42 10.73
N PHE A 243 -20.81 3.21 11.18
CA PHE A 243 -22.19 2.89 11.51
C PHE A 243 -22.67 3.71 12.71
N ALA A 244 -21.90 3.77 13.80
CA ALA A 244 -22.25 4.50 15.02
C ALA A 244 -22.52 5.99 14.72
N THR A 245 -21.64 6.63 13.94
CA THR A 245 -21.84 8.04 13.55
C THR A 245 -23.02 8.21 12.61
N THR A 246 -23.25 7.29 11.66
CA THR A 246 -24.39 7.32 10.74
C THR A 246 -25.72 7.13 11.47
N ALA A 247 -25.79 6.23 12.46
CA ALA A 247 -26.98 6.01 13.28
C ALA A 247 -27.37 7.27 14.07
N ILE A 248 -26.38 7.95 14.67
CA ILE A 248 -26.60 9.24 15.36
C ILE A 248 -27.04 10.31 14.34
N ALA A 249 -26.39 10.38 13.19
CA ALA A 249 -26.69 11.32 12.12
C ALA A 249 -28.13 11.21 11.64
N THR A 250 -28.61 9.98 11.41
CA THR A 250 -29.97 9.67 10.98
C THR A 250 -30.98 10.07 12.03
N ARG A 251 -30.71 9.76 13.30
CA ARG A 251 -31.62 10.12 14.43
C ARG A 251 -31.75 11.63 14.62
N LEU A 252 -30.67 12.39 14.36
CA LEU A 252 -30.64 13.83 14.56
C LEU A 252 -30.97 14.63 13.30
N TYR A 253 -31.06 13.97 12.14
CA TYR A 253 -31.10 14.61 10.81
C TYR A 253 -29.91 15.53 10.53
N LYS A 254 -28.72 15.16 11.05
CA LYS A 254 -27.49 15.94 10.95
C LYS A 254 -26.33 15.12 10.34
N PRO A 255 -26.41 14.78 9.03
CA PRO A 255 -25.41 13.91 8.40
C PRO A 255 -24.02 14.56 8.31
N ILE A 256 -23.94 15.87 8.00
CA ILE A 256 -22.65 16.55 7.79
C ILE A 256 -21.78 16.57 9.05
N PRO A 257 -22.24 17.07 10.21
CA PRO A 257 -21.40 17.13 11.41
C PRO A 257 -20.97 15.75 11.91
N LEU A 258 -21.83 14.71 11.80
CA LEU A 258 -21.47 13.36 12.23
C LEU A 258 -20.50 12.67 11.26
N LEU A 259 -20.58 12.95 9.96
CA LEU A 259 -19.57 12.53 8.98
C LEU A 259 -18.22 13.16 9.32
N ILE A 260 -18.18 14.43 9.73
CA ILE A 260 -16.93 15.09 10.15
C ILE A 260 -16.35 14.42 11.39
N VAL A 261 -17.20 14.06 12.37
CA VAL A 261 -16.76 13.30 13.56
C VAL A 261 -16.06 11.99 13.15
N ALA A 262 -16.68 11.22 12.26
CA ALA A 262 -16.06 9.99 11.74
C ALA A 262 -14.71 10.28 11.04
N CYS A 263 -14.69 11.28 10.14
CA CYS A 263 -13.48 11.67 9.41
C CYS A 263 -12.34 12.09 10.35
N ILE A 264 -12.65 12.86 11.40
CA ILE A 264 -11.63 13.29 12.39
C ILE A 264 -11.01 12.05 13.05
N TRP A 265 -11.81 11.11 13.52
CA TRP A 265 -11.29 9.92 14.19
C TRP A 265 -10.52 8.99 13.26
N TYR A 266 -11.02 8.75 12.03
CA TYR A 266 -10.24 8.00 11.03
C TYR A 266 -8.91 8.69 10.72
N LEU A 267 -8.90 10.02 10.60
CA LEU A 267 -7.67 10.79 10.35
C LEU A 267 -6.69 10.69 11.51
N VAL A 268 -7.17 10.82 12.76
CA VAL A 268 -6.33 10.70 13.96
C VAL A 268 -5.70 9.31 14.04
N ILE A 269 -6.50 8.25 13.90
CA ILE A 269 -6.02 6.88 14.02
C ILE A 269 -5.06 6.53 12.88
N THR A 270 -5.41 6.88 11.64
CA THR A 270 -4.52 6.64 10.49
C THR A 270 -3.21 7.41 10.61
N SER A 271 -3.23 8.65 11.13
CA SER A 271 -2.01 9.43 11.37
C SER A 271 -1.09 8.77 12.40
N ILE A 272 -1.65 8.24 13.48
CA ILE A 272 -0.87 7.47 14.48
C ILE A 272 -0.26 6.22 13.82
N LEU A 273 -1.05 5.48 13.05
CA LEU A 273 -0.57 4.28 12.36
C LEU A 273 0.51 4.60 11.32
N MET A 274 0.39 5.71 10.57
CA MET A 274 1.41 6.16 9.61
C MET A 274 2.74 6.48 10.30
N VAL A 275 2.70 7.11 11.48
CA VAL A 275 3.91 7.37 12.27
C VAL A 275 4.55 6.07 12.74
N LEU A 276 3.76 5.12 13.23
CA LEU A 276 4.24 3.79 13.66
C LEU A 276 4.84 3.03 12.47
N GLN A 277 4.16 3.03 11.32
CA GLN A 277 4.65 2.39 10.09
C GLN A 277 5.97 3.01 9.63
N SER A 278 6.10 4.34 9.58
CA SER A 278 7.34 5.00 9.19
C SER A 278 8.53 4.62 10.08
N ARG A 279 8.29 4.39 11.39
CA ARG A 279 9.33 3.89 12.30
C ARG A 279 9.71 2.43 11.99
N LEU A 280 8.71 1.61 11.70
CA LEU A 280 8.88 0.20 11.33
C LEU A 280 9.69 0.08 10.04
N GLU A 281 9.32 0.85 9.01
CA GLU A 281 10.03 0.90 7.72
C GLU A 281 11.49 1.32 7.88
N LYS A 282 11.76 2.36 8.67
CA LYS A 282 13.13 2.78 8.98
C LYS A 282 13.93 1.70 9.70
N HIS A 283 13.29 0.87 10.53
CA HIS A 283 13.96 -0.22 11.22
C HIS A 283 14.35 -1.36 10.26
N PHE A 284 13.44 -1.76 9.38
CA PHE A 284 13.66 -2.87 8.44
C PHE A 284 14.40 -2.45 7.16
N GLY A 285 14.34 -1.17 6.75
CA GLY A 285 15.03 -0.60 5.59
C GLY A 285 16.53 -0.34 5.80
N LYS A 286 17.03 -0.41 7.03
CA LYS A 286 18.47 -0.22 7.31
C LYS A 286 19.30 -1.23 6.54
N GLY A 287 20.20 -0.70 5.67
CA GLY A 287 21.12 -1.50 4.85
C GLY A 287 20.63 -1.79 3.42
N PHE A 288 19.46 -1.26 3.03
CA PHE A 288 18.96 -1.28 1.66
C PHE A 288 18.93 0.13 1.05
N ASP A 289 19.47 1.12 1.77
CA ASP A 289 19.52 2.48 1.27
C ASP A 289 20.25 2.48 -0.06
N ALA A 290 19.44 2.77 -1.06
CA ALA A 290 19.82 3.04 -2.41
C ALA A 290 21.16 3.78 -2.43
N ARG A 291 22.02 3.38 -3.35
CA ARG A 291 23.11 4.24 -3.84
C ARG A 291 22.53 5.66 -3.93
N PRO A 292 23.16 6.66 -3.32
CA PRO A 292 22.67 8.02 -3.41
C PRO A 292 22.45 8.33 -4.88
N ALA A 293 21.31 8.93 -5.22
CA ALA A 293 20.92 9.27 -6.60
C ALA A 293 21.93 10.20 -7.32
N GLY A 294 23.03 10.54 -6.69
CA GLY A 294 24.17 11.27 -7.22
C GLY A 294 25.36 10.42 -7.63
N ALA A 295 25.38 9.13 -7.30
CA ALA A 295 26.45 8.22 -7.80
C ALA A 295 26.03 7.62 -9.15
N ARG A 296 25.70 8.43 -10.15
CA ARG A 296 26.01 8.11 -11.53
C ARG A 296 27.54 8.11 -11.61
N GLY A 297 28.15 7.00 -11.15
CA GLY A 297 29.53 6.71 -11.42
C GLY A 297 29.74 6.86 -12.90
N LYS A 298 30.75 7.65 -13.28
CA LYS A 298 31.31 7.63 -14.63
C LYS A 298 31.30 6.17 -15.06
N GLN A 299 30.56 5.83 -16.10
CA GLN A 299 30.70 4.54 -16.75
C GLN A 299 32.18 4.38 -17.03
N PRO A 300 32.83 3.24 -16.67
CA PRO A 300 34.18 3.00 -17.11
C PRO A 300 34.18 3.17 -18.63
N PRO A 301 35.21 3.82 -19.21
CA PRO A 301 35.34 3.97 -20.66
C PRO A 301 35.20 2.59 -21.28
N LEU A 302 34.33 2.48 -22.29
CA LEU A 302 34.22 1.26 -23.08
C LEU A 302 35.63 0.91 -23.58
N PRO A 303 36.11 -0.32 -23.41
CA PRO A 303 37.42 -0.71 -23.93
C PRO A 303 37.42 -0.54 -25.45
N GLY A 304 38.24 0.39 -25.95
CA GLY A 304 38.41 0.63 -27.38
C GLY A 304 38.21 2.05 -27.91
N LYS A 305 37.82 3.05 -27.07
CA LYS A 305 37.90 4.45 -27.53
C LYS A 305 39.17 5.10 -27.04
N THR A 306 40.15 5.17 -27.95
CA THR A 306 41.33 6.04 -27.83
C THR A 306 40.84 7.51 -27.91
N GLU A 307 41.24 8.34 -26.92
CA GLU A 307 41.12 9.79 -27.01
C GLU A 307 41.96 10.27 -28.19
N GLY A 308 41.30 10.68 -29.29
CA GLY A 308 42.01 11.25 -30.44
C GLY A 308 41.26 11.28 -31.76
N GLU A 309 40.02 10.78 -31.88
CA GLU A 309 39.33 10.93 -33.18
C GLU A 309 38.57 12.26 -33.26
N PRO A 310 38.76 13.06 -34.34
CA PRO A 310 38.06 14.32 -34.57
C PRO A 310 36.54 14.08 -34.78
N LYS A 311 35.71 14.89 -34.12
CA LYS A 311 34.23 14.81 -34.16
C LYS A 311 33.59 15.08 -35.54
N ASP A 312 34.37 15.39 -36.55
CA ASP A 312 33.87 15.83 -37.89
C ASP A 312 33.51 14.70 -38.85
N ASP A 313 33.98 13.44 -38.58
CA ASP A 313 33.72 12.35 -39.54
C ASP A 313 32.38 11.61 -39.28
N ILE A 314 31.82 11.70 -38.08
CA ILE A 314 30.53 11.05 -37.78
C ILE A 314 29.34 11.82 -38.41
N ALA A 315 29.45 13.14 -38.54
CA ALA A 315 28.43 13.93 -39.20
C ALA A 315 28.33 13.63 -40.71
N LYS A 316 29.45 13.41 -41.36
CA LYS A 316 29.51 13.09 -42.82
C LYS A 316 29.01 11.67 -43.13
N GLN A 317 29.23 10.70 -42.22
CA GLN A 317 28.72 9.32 -42.39
C GLN A 317 27.20 9.23 -42.25
N ASN A 318 26.59 10.03 -41.39
CA ASN A 318 25.13 10.06 -41.22
C ASN A 318 24.41 10.72 -42.39
N GLU A 319 24.98 11.77 -43.03
CA GLU A 319 24.42 12.38 -44.23
C GLU A 319 24.46 11.46 -45.46
N ALA A 320 25.53 10.65 -45.61
CA ALA A 320 25.64 9.68 -46.70
C ALA A 320 24.63 8.52 -46.56
N THR A 321 24.27 8.13 -45.34
CA THR A 321 23.31 7.05 -45.11
C THR A 321 21.83 7.51 -45.34
N PHE A 322 21.53 8.76 -45.09
CA PHE A 322 20.19 9.33 -45.37
C PHE A 322 19.96 9.62 -46.85
N ALA A 323 21.00 9.97 -47.58
CA ALA A 323 20.90 10.23 -49.05
C ALA A 323 20.68 8.95 -49.90
N GLY A 324 21.05 7.77 -49.35
CA GLY A 324 20.83 6.49 -50.02
C GLY A 324 19.46 5.82 -49.78
N MET A 325 18.60 6.40 -48.97
CA MET A 325 17.26 5.86 -48.68
C MET A 325 16.10 6.57 -49.43
N THR A 326 16.40 7.52 -50.29
CA THR A 326 15.39 8.29 -51.05
C THR A 326 15.66 8.22 -52.57
N ALA A 327 16.30 7.17 -53.06
CA ALA A 327 16.41 6.91 -54.51
C ALA A 327 15.72 5.58 -54.86
#